data_7512140f7e19265a765a0b8087fa991c
#
_entry.id   7512140f7e19265a765a0b8087fa991c
#
_cell.length_a   1.000
_cell.length_b   1.000
_cell.length_c   1.000
_cell.angle_alpha   90.00
_cell.angle_beta   90.00
_cell.angle_gamma   90.00
#
_symmetry.space_group_name_H-M   'P 1'
#
loop_
_entity.id
_entity.type
_entity.pdbx_description
1 polymer ?
#
loop_
_entity_poly.entity_id
_entity_poly.type
_entity_poly.pdbx_seq_one_letter_code
_entity_poly.pdbx_strand_id
1 'polypeptide(L)'
;MSGHSRWQDIRAELVERAGGEEAVAVGREELLAEMIGHRLAEIRLSRGLTQLQIAERMGVTKGRISQIERGNIAGYELLARYATALGGRLQQSIHFDDGETAAIA
;
A
#
# COMPACT_ATOMS: atom_id res chain seq x y z
N MET A 1 18.18 29.16 9.07
CA MET A 1 16.87 28.54 9.14
C MET A 1 16.92 27.39 10.11
N SER A 2 16.04 27.37 11.07
CA SER A 2 15.95 26.22 11.94
C SER A 2 15.51 25.00 11.15
N GLY A 3 15.96 23.81 11.49
CA GLY A 3 15.53 22.58 10.86
C GLY A 3 14.08 22.19 11.14
N HIS A 4 13.34 22.99 11.90
CA HIS A 4 11.96 22.70 12.24
C HIS A 4 10.99 23.29 11.23
N SER A 5 10.16 22.44 10.64
CA SER A 5 9.01 22.85 9.89
C SER A 5 7.76 22.72 10.75
N ARG A 6 6.70 23.41 10.38
CA ARG A 6 5.40 23.28 11.02
C ARG A 6 4.91 21.81 11.03
N TRP A 7 5.25 21.06 10.01
CA TRP A 7 4.94 19.63 9.94
C TRP A 7 5.63 18.83 11.03
N GLN A 8 6.90 19.12 11.30
CA GLN A 8 7.66 18.44 12.36
C GLN A 8 7.07 18.70 13.73
N ASP A 9 6.62 19.95 14.01
CA ASP A 9 5.96 20.31 15.25
C ASP A 9 4.63 19.58 15.43
N ILE A 10 3.82 19.51 14.38
CA ILE A 10 2.55 18.76 14.38
C ILE A 10 2.80 17.28 14.57
N ARG A 11 3.82 16.73 13.94
CA ARG A 11 4.17 15.32 14.05
C ARG A 11 4.58 14.96 15.50
N ALA A 12 5.39 15.79 16.13
CA ALA A 12 5.79 15.58 17.52
C ALA A 12 4.57 15.54 18.46
N GLU A 13 3.62 16.44 18.26
CA GLU A 13 2.38 16.48 19.02
C GLU A 13 1.52 15.22 18.79
N LEU A 14 1.43 14.75 17.57
CA LEU A 14 0.71 13.52 17.23
C LEU A 14 1.36 12.28 17.83
N VAL A 15 2.69 12.21 17.83
CA VAL A 15 3.45 11.12 18.46
C VAL A 15 3.12 11.04 19.94
N GLU A 16 3.12 12.16 20.63
CA GLU A 16 2.80 12.24 22.06
C GLU A 16 1.37 11.76 22.34
N ARG A 17 0.41 12.21 21.54
CA ARG A 17 -1.01 11.83 21.68
C ARG A 17 -1.27 10.37 21.38
N ALA A 18 -0.51 9.78 20.44
CA ALA A 18 -0.68 8.40 20.02
C ALA A 18 0.02 7.39 20.95
N GLY A 19 0.71 7.85 21.98
CA GLY A 19 1.43 6.97 22.92
C GLY A 19 2.85 6.66 22.53
N GLY A 20 3.46 7.43 21.59
CA GLY A 20 4.85 7.33 21.22
C GLY A 20 5.09 6.98 19.76
N GLU A 21 6.36 6.91 19.36
CA GLU A 21 6.79 6.66 17.99
C GLU A 21 6.31 5.31 17.43
N GLU A 22 6.34 4.28 18.24
CA GLU A 22 5.93 2.94 17.83
C GLU A 22 4.46 2.91 17.42
N ALA A 23 3.58 3.54 18.22
CA ALA A 23 2.16 3.60 17.90
C ALA A 23 1.88 4.40 16.61
N VAL A 24 2.62 5.50 16.39
CA VAL A 24 2.52 6.30 15.16
C VAL A 24 3.02 5.51 13.94
N ALA A 25 4.11 4.75 14.09
CA ALA A 25 4.65 3.94 13.01
C ALA A 25 3.66 2.85 12.59
N VAL A 26 3.03 2.15 13.54
CA VAL A 26 2.01 1.14 13.27
C VAL A 26 0.80 1.75 12.55
N GLY A 27 0.31 2.89 13.04
CA GLY A 27 -0.82 3.60 12.42
C GLY A 27 -0.50 4.05 10.99
N ARG A 28 0.74 4.44 10.73
CA ARG A 28 1.20 4.85 9.39
C ARG A 28 1.25 3.67 8.43
N GLU A 29 1.72 2.52 8.89
CA GLU A 29 1.75 1.29 8.10
C GLU A 29 0.35 0.83 7.74
N GLU A 30 -0.57 0.86 8.70
CA GLU A 30 -1.98 0.51 8.48
C GLU A 30 -2.64 1.44 7.45
N LEU A 31 -2.40 2.75 7.57
CA LEU A 31 -2.93 3.72 6.63
C LEU A 31 -2.37 3.50 5.22
N LEU A 32 -1.07 3.23 5.10
CA LEU A 32 -0.45 2.94 3.82
C LEU A 32 -1.04 1.67 3.19
N ALA A 33 -1.24 0.62 3.99
CA ALA A 33 -1.86 -0.62 3.51
C ALA A 33 -3.28 -0.37 3.00
N GLU A 34 -4.06 0.45 3.71
CA GLU A 34 -5.41 0.82 3.28
C GLU A 34 -5.38 1.60 1.95
N MET A 35 -4.45 2.52 1.81
CA MET A 35 -4.28 3.29 0.57
C MET A 35 -3.90 2.38 -0.61
N ILE A 36 -2.99 1.44 -0.38
CA ILE A 36 -2.60 0.46 -1.40
C ILE A 36 -3.80 -0.40 -1.78
N GLY A 37 -4.53 -0.92 -0.81
CA GLY A 37 -5.71 -1.73 -1.05
C GLY A 37 -6.76 -0.99 -1.88
N HIS A 38 -7.03 0.26 -1.53
CA HIS A 38 -7.96 1.11 -2.28
C HIS A 38 -7.49 1.31 -3.73
N ARG A 39 -6.18 1.55 -3.91
CA ARG A 39 -5.61 1.72 -5.25
C ARG A 39 -5.71 0.44 -6.08
N LEU A 40 -5.51 -0.72 -5.48
CA LEU A 40 -5.70 -2.00 -6.16
C LEU A 40 -7.13 -2.15 -6.68
N ALA A 41 -8.12 -1.79 -5.87
CA ALA A 41 -9.52 -1.82 -6.27
C ALA A 41 -9.79 -0.88 -7.45
N GLU A 42 -9.24 0.33 -7.42
CA GLU A 42 -9.35 1.30 -8.52
C GLU A 42 -8.77 0.72 -9.82
N ILE A 43 -7.58 0.13 -9.75
CA ILE A 43 -6.92 -0.48 -10.92
C ILE A 43 -7.78 -1.63 -11.45
N ARG A 44 -8.27 -2.50 -10.56
CA ARG A 44 -9.15 -3.61 -10.94
C ARG A 44 -10.37 -3.10 -11.71
N LEU A 45 -11.04 -2.09 -11.16
CA LEU A 45 -12.22 -1.49 -11.80
C LEU A 45 -11.88 -0.87 -13.17
N SER A 46 -10.75 -0.20 -13.27
CA SER A 46 -10.29 0.41 -14.53
C SER A 46 -10.01 -0.64 -15.60
N ARG A 47 -9.69 -1.87 -15.19
CA ARG A 47 -9.49 -3.01 -16.11
C ARG A 47 -10.77 -3.78 -16.39
N GLY A 48 -11.91 -3.36 -15.85
CA GLY A 48 -13.19 -4.02 -16.05
C GLY A 48 -13.29 -5.38 -15.34
N LEU A 49 -12.52 -5.60 -14.30
CA LEU A 49 -12.47 -6.88 -13.59
C LEU A 49 -13.27 -6.81 -12.29
N THR A 50 -13.93 -7.93 -11.95
CA THR A 50 -14.64 -8.07 -10.68
C THR A 50 -13.74 -8.68 -9.62
N GLN A 51 -14.11 -8.53 -8.35
CA GLN A 51 -13.43 -9.20 -7.25
C GLN A 51 -13.44 -10.72 -7.43
N LEU A 52 -14.54 -11.28 -7.92
CA LEU A 52 -14.64 -12.73 -8.16
C LEU A 52 -13.65 -13.19 -9.22
N GLN A 53 -13.48 -12.44 -10.29
CA GLN A 53 -12.50 -12.77 -11.33
C GLN A 53 -11.07 -12.77 -10.78
N ILE A 54 -10.72 -11.79 -9.97
CA ILE A 54 -9.40 -11.74 -9.32
C ILE A 54 -9.25 -12.93 -8.36
N ALA A 55 -10.27 -13.23 -7.58
CA ALA A 55 -10.27 -14.35 -6.64
C ALA A 55 -10.01 -15.68 -7.37
N GLU A 56 -10.69 -15.90 -8.49
CA GLU A 56 -10.51 -17.11 -9.29
C GLU A 56 -9.09 -17.22 -9.83
N ARG A 57 -8.53 -16.13 -10.34
CA ARG A 57 -7.17 -16.10 -10.89
C ARG A 57 -6.12 -16.33 -9.81
N MET A 58 -6.35 -15.84 -8.59
CA MET A 58 -5.45 -16.02 -7.46
C MET A 58 -5.65 -17.34 -6.72
N GLY A 59 -6.75 -18.04 -6.98
CA GLY A 59 -7.08 -19.27 -6.25
C GLY A 59 -7.49 -19.01 -4.81
N VAL A 60 -8.13 -17.88 -4.54
CA VAL A 60 -8.62 -17.47 -3.21
C VAL A 60 -10.10 -17.15 -3.26
N THR A 61 -10.69 -16.87 -2.10
CA THR A 61 -12.11 -16.49 -2.03
C THR A 61 -12.32 -15.02 -2.40
N LYS A 62 -13.52 -14.68 -2.83
CA LYS A 62 -13.92 -13.29 -3.06
C LYS A 62 -13.78 -12.46 -1.78
N GLY A 63 -14.14 -13.05 -0.63
CA GLY A 63 -13.97 -12.39 0.66
C GLY A 63 -12.52 -12.03 0.95
N ARG A 64 -11.58 -12.89 0.55
CA ARG A 64 -10.15 -12.58 0.68
C ARG A 64 -9.76 -11.37 -0.15
N ILE A 65 -10.25 -11.26 -1.39
CA ILE A 65 -9.99 -10.10 -2.24
C ILE A 65 -10.57 -8.83 -1.60
N SER A 66 -11.78 -8.90 -1.07
CA SER A 66 -12.38 -7.77 -0.35
C SER A 66 -11.50 -7.30 0.81
N GLN A 67 -10.94 -8.23 1.58
CA GLN A 67 -10.02 -7.91 2.68
C GLN A 67 -8.73 -7.26 2.20
N ILE A 68 -8.14 -7.77 1.11
CA ILE A 68 -6.93 -7.18 0.51
C ILE A 68 -7.20 -5.72 0.10
N GLU A 69 -8.32 -5.47 -0.53
CA GLU A 69 -8.69 -4.12 -1.00
C GLU A 69 -9.04 -3.17 0.15
N ARG A 70 -9.25 -3.69 1.35
CA ARG A 70 -9.40 -2.89 2.59
C ARG A 70 -8.08 -2.68 3.33
N GLY A 71 -6.98 -3.23 2.83
CA GLY A 71 -5.67 -3.05 3.40
C GLY A 71 -5.10 -4.26 4.14
N ASN A 72 -5.79 -5.39 4.16
CA ASN A 72 -5.26 -6.62 4.76
C ASN A 72 -4.27 -7.27 3.79
N ILE A 73 -3.08 -6.70 3.73
CA ILE A 73 -2.03 -7.07 2.79
C ILE A 73 -0.87 -7.66 3.58
N ALA A 74 -0.60 -8.95 3.35
CA ALA A 74 0.39 -9.71 4.13
C ALA A 74 1.81 -9.60 3.58
N GLY A 75 2.09 -8.71 2.64
CA GLY A 75 3.43 -8.46 2.15
C GLY A 75 3.53 -8.45 0.63
N TYR A 76 4.77 -8.39 0.15
CA TYR A 76 5.09 -8.25 -1.27
C TYR A 76 4.51 -9.37 -2.14
N GLU A 77 4.64 -10.62 -1.69
CA GLU A 77 4.20 -11.77 -2.48
C GLU A 77 2.70 -11.71 -2.81
N LEU A 78 1.89 -11.29 -1.84
CA LEU A 78 0.46 -11.15 -2.04
C LEU A 78 0.15 -10.05 -3.08
N LEU A 79 0.84 -8.93 -2.99
CA LEU A 79 0.73 -7.84 -3.96
C LEU A 79 1.13 -8.30 -5.36
N ALA A 80 2.22 -9.07 -5.47
CA ALA A 80 2.70 -9.59 -6.73
C ALA A 80 1.67 -10.54 -7.37
N ARG A 81 1.04 -11.38 -6.57
CA ARG A 81 -0.02 -12.29 -7.04
C ARG A 81 -1.25 -11.51 -7.53
N TYR A 82 -1.63 -10.48 -6.81
CA TYR A 82 -2.76 -9.62 -7.22
C TYR A 82 -2.43 -8.91 -8.53
N ALA A 83 -1.22 -8.37 -8.67
CA ALA A 83 -0.79 -7.72 -9.91
C ALA A 83 -0.83 -8.68 -11.11
N THR A 84 -0.39 -9.93 -10.92
CA THR A 84 -0.47 -10.97 -11.95
C THR A 84 -1.92 -11.26 -12.33
N ALA A 85 -2.81 -11.31 -11.35
CA ALA A 85 -4.25 -11.52 -11.60
C ALA A 85 -4.88 -10.37 -12.38
N LEU A 86 -4.35 -9.15 -12.25
CA LEU A 86 -4.76 -7.99 -13.04
C LEU A 86 -4.26 -8.05 -14.50
N GLY A 87 -3.36 -8.96 -14.80
CA GLY A 87 -2.71 -9.05 -16.11
C GLY A 87 -1.42 -8.24 -16.20
N GLY A 88 -0.88 -7.82 -15.08
CA GLY A 88 0.34 -7.04 -15.00
C GLY A 88 1.44 -7.75 -14.23
N ARG A 89 2.42 -6.98 -13.82
CA ARG A 89 3.52 -7.46 -13.00
C ARG A 89 3.88 -6.36 -12.01
N LEU A 90 4.02 -6.74 -10.73
CA LEU A 90 4.49 -5.81 -9.72
C LEU A 90 5.99 -5.56 -9.92
N GLN A 91 6.37 -4.29 -9.93
CA GLN A 91 7.76 -3.87 -10.06
C GLN A 91 8.10 -2.92 -8.93
N GLN A 92 9.24 -3.14 -8.29
CA GLN A 92 9.78 -2.24 -7.28
C GLN A 92 10.96 -1.47 -7.85
N SER A 93 11.04 -0.21 -7.48
CA SER A 93 12.11 0.67 -7.94
C SER A 93 12.55 1.61 -6.82
N ILE A 94 13.79 2.06 -6.94
CA ILE A 94 14.34 3.10 -6.08
C ILE A 94 14.34 4.39 -6.89
N HIS A 95 13.81 5.45 -6.31
CA HIS A 95 13.79 6.77 -6.92
C HIS A 95 14.83 7.64 -6.24
N PHE A 96 15.77 8.13 -7.01
CA PHE A 96 16.86 8.98 -6.50
C PHE A 96 16.48 10.45 -6.61
N ASP A 97 17.14 11.29 -5.79
CA ASP A 97 16.85 12.72 -5.73
C ASP A 97 17.22 13.46 -7.02
N ASP A 98 18.09 12.89 -7.84
CA ASP A 98 18.48 13.45 -9.16
C ASP A 98 17.47 13.10 -10.27
N GLY A 99 16.42 12.40 -9.95
CA GLY A 99 15.38 12.00 -10.90
C GLY A 99 15.61 10.63 -11.54
N GLU A 100 16.71 9.97 -11.26
CA GLU A 100 16.96 8.62 -11.75
C GLU A 100 16.15 7.57 -10.97
N THR A 101 15.86 6.46 -11.63
CA THR A 101 15.20 5.32 -11.00
C THR A 101 15.95 4.03 -11.33
N ALA A 102 15.96 3.10 -10.39
CA ALA A 102 16.57 1.79 -10.57
C ALA A 102 15.56 0.71 -10.15
N ALA A 103 15.20 -0.16 -11.07
CA ALA A 103 14.32 -1.29 -10.77
C ALA A 103 15.09 -2.36 -10.01
N ILE A 104 14.49 -2.93 -8.95
CA ILE A 104 15.10 -4.00 -8.15
C ILE A 104 14.33 -5.31 -8.21
N ALA A 105 13.12 -5.28 -8.75
CA ALA A 105 12.31 -6.49 -8.95
C ALA A 105 11.26 -6.29 -10.04
#